data_04edfec12ba404324b8345912e8e28e1
#
_entry.id   04edfec12ba404324b8345912e8e28e1
#
_cell.length_a   1.000
_cell.length_b   1.000
_cell.length_c   1.000
_cell.angle_alpha   90.00
_cell.angle_beta   90.00
_cell.angle_gamma   90.00
#
_symmetry.space_group_name_H-M   'P 1'
#
loop_
_entity.id
_entity.type
_entity.pdbx_description
1 polymer ?
#
loop_
_entity_poly.entity_id
_entity_poly.type
_entity_poly.pdbx_seq_one_letter_code
_entity_poly.pdbx_strand_id
1 'polypeptide(L)'
;HRLHLMQNVDAIAVVNNHLGDSPNLILDPFQAINGAAEIFGHKRKCSLDATQHPTAVGGGCVAIAPRHLGKLLFDLLATEPKFRSISAAMLDIQVYGLLSKLCEALPMSFTEHPLRRWAVDEMRLRRFAPVSLHCEIYQVVRLIEPEERNSEDRWLLNARPDFDDWTLAARHGSGHTNAGIHFLWERHTEASTLTLIFPNETPENVRHNYIQWLENWPGGVVRATQIRVVPDASNLDADLFALGISTDEMVCCDINAAIRLWSDFSIHDDGYGRLLITAGDVGDGERGRIVQRVQELGNYRNLALLGFPVVQHYGPQLDQLEHRLSDHARRVASADDDDDVLLNDLAGISSELELIRSATGFRLSATAAYAEVAADRLAALDVRPILNFQSLTDFTERRLVPASRTCSVFRQRLNDLANRISNVMHTLDVRIDSRIKAQNLGLMRSMERSTQLQLRLQTLVEGLSVIAAAYYLVGIIAYMTKGGAAAFKGGTATDMIIGAVTVPVVLLIYLFVSRLRHKVLKETGDENTRV
;
A
#
# COMPACT_ATOMS: atom_id res chain seq x y z
N HIS A 1 -17.76 -51.46 16.55
CA HIS A 1 -17.21 -50.90 17.82
C HIS A 1 -16.37 -51.94 18.60
N ARG A 2 -16.76 -53.20 18.70
CA ARG A 2 -15.95 -54.24 19.38
C ARG A 2 -14.71 -54.69 18.62
N LEU A 3 -14.69 -54.66 17.27
CA LEU A 3 -13.52 -55.00 16.45
C LEU A 3 -12.40 -53.93 16.54
N HIS A 4 -12.76 -52.66 16.70
CA HIS A 4 -11.76 -51.56 16.85
C HIS A 4 -11.13 -51.50 18.24
N LEU A 5 -11.81 -52.00 19.27
CA LEU A 5 -11.26 -52.13 20.64
C LEU A 5 -10.22 -53.24 20.73
N MET A 6 -10.40 -54.37 20.02
CA MET A 6 -9.41 -55.45 20.00
C MET A 6 -8.10 -55.07 19.28
N GLN A 7 -8.14 -54.25 18.25
CA GLN A 7 -6.90 -53.75 17.56
C GLN A 7 -6.08 -52.78 18.43
N ASN A 8 -6.70 -52.12 19.42
CA ASN A 8 -5.98 -51.25 20.36
C ASN A 8 -5.36 -52.03 21.55
N VAL A 9 -5.87 -53.21 21.89
CA VAL A 9 -5.30 -54.06 22.92
C VAL A 9 -3.95 -54.66 22.47
N ASP A 10 -3.81 -55.01 21.19
CA ASP A 10 -2.55 -55.51 20.63
C ASP A 10 -1.45 -54.43 20.61
N ALA A 11 -1.80 -53.14 20.44
CA ALA A 11 -0.85 -52.05 20.53
C ALA A 11 -0.32 -51.81 21.95
N ILE A 12 -1.15 -52.05 22.96
CA ILE A 12 -0.77 -51.96 24.39
C ILE A 12 0.10 -53.16 24.79
N ALA A 13 -0.16 -54.34 24.23
CA ALA A 13 0.66 -55.52 24.45
C ALA A 13 2.09 -55.40 23.88
N VAL A 14 2.24 -54.72 22.74
CA VAL A 14 3.55 -54.45 22.13
C VAL A 14 4.36 -53.43 22.95
N VAL A 15 3.73 -52.44 23.56
CA VAL A 15 4.40 -51.50 24.49
C VAL A 15 4.83 -52.19 25.77
N ASN A 16 4.04 -53.11 26.31
CA ASN A 16 4.40 -53.86 27.51
C ASN A 16 5.51 -54.91 27.28
N ASN A 17 5.65 -55.48 26.09
CA ASN A 17 6.71 -56.45 25.78
C ASN A 17 8.10 -55.79 25.54
N HIS A 18 8.16 -54.50 25.30
CA HIS A 18 9.43 -53.74 25.16
C HIS A 18 9.90 -53.14 26.49
N LEU A 19 9.07 -53.16 27.54
CA LEU A 19 9.42 -52.69 28.88
C LEU A 19 9.75 -53.89 29.75
N GLY A 20 10.99 -54.37 29.69
CA GLY A 20 11.46 -55.50 30.48
C GLY A 20 11.31 -55.30 31.98
N ASP A 21 11.11 -56.42 32.72
CA ASP A 21 10.95 -56.55 34.17
C ASP A 21 12.07 -55.85 34.96
N SER A 22 11.90 -54.60 35.34
CA SER A 22 12.73 -53.91 36.34
C SER A 22 11.87 -53.02 37.23
N PRO A 23 11.83 -53.25 38.53
CA PRO A 23 10.88 -52.60 39.44
C PRO A 23 11.23 -51.17 39.86
N ASN A 24 12.23 -50.50 39.29
CA ASN A 24 12.70 -49.16 39.71
C ASN A 24 13.04 -48.20 38.56
N LEU A 25 12.39 -48.29 37.40
CA LEU A 25 12.57 -47.30 36.35
C LEU A 25 11.51 -46.21 36.45
N ILE A 26 11.92 -45.03 36.84
CA ILE A 26 11.23 -43.75 36.49
C ILE A 26 11.39 -43.63 34.98
N LEU A 27 10.36 -43.96 34.21
CA LEU A 27 10.35 -43.87 32.75
C LEU A 27 10.60 -42.43 32.36
N ASP A 28 11.73 -42.19 31.64
CA ASP A 28 11.99 -40.95 30.98
C ASP A 28 10.84 -40.70 29.97
N PRO A 29 10.11 -39.58 30.09
CA PRO A 29 9.00 -39.25 29.19
C PRO A 29 9.40 -39.28 27.71
N PHE A 30 10.69 -39.06 27.40
CA PHE A 30 11.23 -39.11 26.04
C PHE A 30 11.24 -40.54 25.44
N GLN A 31 11.43 -41.57 26.22
CA GLN A 31 11.41 -42.97 25.72
C GLN A 31 9.99 -43.43 25.37
N ALA A 32 9.00 -42.99 26.13
CA ALA A 32 7.58 -43.30 25.85
C ALA A 32 7.10 -42.57 24.55
N ILE A 33 7.61 -41.38 24.30
CA ILE A 33 7.27 -40.58 23.09
C ILE A 33 7.90 -41.20 21.83
N ASN A 34 9.13 -41.64 21.91
CA ASN A 34 9.81 -42.25 20.76
C ASN A 34 9.16 -43.62 20.39
N GLY A 35 8.73 -44.40 21.36
CA GLY A 35 7.96 -45.64 21.12
C GLY A 35 6.62 -45.37 20.42
N ALA A 36 5.88 -44.36 20.84
CA ALA A 36 4.63 -43.98 20.21
C ALA A 36 4.84 -43.44 18.77
N ALA A 37 5.89 -42.66 18.54
CA ALA A 37 6.22 -42.11 17.19
C ALA A 37 6.63 -43.21 16.20
N GLU A 38 7.34 -44.26 16.64
CA GLU A 38 7.68 -45.40 15.81
C GLU A 38 6.44 -46.24 15.41
N ILE A 39 5.49 -46.43 16.34
CA ILE A 39 4.23 -47.15 16.07
C ILE A 39 3.37 -46.39 15.04
N PHE A 40 3.31 -45.06 15.11
CA PHE A 40 2.59 -44.22 14.13
C PHE A 40 3.32 -44.15 12.78
N GLY A 41 4.64 -44.14 12.78
CA GLY A 41 5.48 -44.17 11.55
C GLY A 41 5.34 -45.49 10.78
N HIS A 42 5.26 -46.64 11.47
CA HIS A 42 5.12 -47.95 10.84
C HIS A 42 3.76 -48.15 10.17
N LYS A 43 2.67 -47.66 10.76
CA LYS A 43 1.32 -47.73 10.14
C LYS A 43 1.18 -46.90 8.87
N ARG A 44 1.96 -45.81 8.69
CA ARG A 44 1.98 -45.07 7.44
C ARG A 44 2.70 -45.79 6.29
N LYS A 45 3.73 -46.58 6.57
CA LYS A 45 4.41 -47.37 5.52
C LYS A 45 3.53 -48.49 4.95
N CYS A 46 2.64 -49.06 5.73
CA CYS A 46 1.72 -50.10 5.26
C CYS A 46 0.53 -49.58 4.42
N SER A 47 0.20 -48.26 4.44
CA SER A 47 -0.92 -47.70 3.67
C SER A 47 -0.50 -47.13 2.29
N LEU A 48 0.79 -47.10 1.98
CA LEU A 48 1.32 -46.55 0.71
C LEU A 48 1.49 -47.57 -0.41
N ASP A 49 1.36 -48.88 -0.14
CA ASP A 49 1.50 -49.94 -1.16
C ASP A 49 0.15 -50.46 -1.72
N ALA A 50 -0.98 -49.83 -1.42
CA ALA A 50 -2.30 -50.21 -1.92
C ALA A 50 -2.78 -49.25 -3.04
N THR A 51 -1.97 -49.03 -4.07
CA THR A 51 -2.42 -48.40 -5.33
C THR A 51 -2.57 -49.45 -6.41
N GLN A 52 -3.72 -50.17 -6.42
CA GLN A 52 -4.33 -50.72 -7.65
C GLN A 52 -5.83 -50.92 -7.44
N HIS A 53 -6.58 -50.18 -8.24
CA HIS A 53 -8.01 -50.19 -8.58
C HIS A 53 -8.96 -49.28 -7.81
N PRO A 54 -9.74 -48.45 -8.57
CA PRO A 54 -10.72 -47.51 -8.03
C PRO A 54 -12.12 -48.11 -7.98
N THR A 55 -12.70 -48.24 -6.80
CA THR A 55 -14.16 -48.19 -6.66
C THR A 55 -14.54 -47.58 -5.31
N ALA A 56 -15.47 -46.65 -5.44
CA ALA A 56 -16.00 -45.79 -4.38
C ALA A 56 -16.49 -46.51 -3.13
N VAL A 57 -16.11 -45.97 -1.95
CA VAL A 57 -17.02 -45.81 -0.79
C VAL A 57 -16.44 -44.71 0.11
N GLY A 58 -17.25 -43.69 0.45
CA GLY A 58 -16.89 -42.57 1.30
C GLY A 58 -16.55 -42.99 2.74
N GLY A 59 -15.30 -42.79 3.09
CA GLY A 59 -14.81 -42.91 4.48
C GLY A 59 -14.45 -41.53 4.99
N GLY A 60 -15.40 -40.86 5.67
CA GLY A 60 -15.14 -39.61 6.38
C GLY A 60 -14.12 -39.84 7.49
N CYS A 61 -12.93 -39.24 7.40
CA CYS A 61 -12.04 -39.08 8.54
C CYS A 61 -12.71 -38.17 9.56
N VAL A 62 -13.27 -38.73 10.63
CA VAL A 62 -13.72 -37.95 11.78
C VAL A 62 -12.48 -37.43 12.49
N ALA A 63 -12.20 -36.16 12.35
CA ALA A 63 -11.23 -35.47 13.19
C ALA A 63 -11.75 -35.43 14.63
N ILE A 64 -11.21 -36.29 15.48
CA ILE A 64 -11.53 -36.28 16.92
C ILE A 64 -10.89 -35.00 17.49
N ALA A 65 -11.71 -34.11 18.04
CA ALA A 65 -11.22 -32.88 18.65
C ALA A 65 -10.23 -33.23 19.79
N PRO A 66 -9.16 -32.45 20.00
CA PRO A 66 -8.10 -32.75 21.01
C PRO A 66 -8.63 -33.01 22.42
N ARG A 67 -9.74 -32.36 22.80
CA ARG A 67 -10.42 -32.60 24.09
C ARG A 67 -10.98 -34.02 24.25
N HIS A 68 -11.41 -34.68 23.19
CA HIS A 68 -11.92 -36.04 23.24
C HIS A 68 -10.78 -37.07 23.28
N LEU A 69 -9.64 -36.76 22.64
CA LEU A 69 -8.45 -37.62 22.73
C LEU A 69 -7.83 -37.58 24.14
N GLY A 70 -7.75 -36.39 24.76
CA GLY A 70 -7.28 -36.22 26.12
C GLY A 70 -8.14 -36.98 27.14
N LYS A 71 -9.47 -36.91 26.98
CA LYS A 71 -10.40 -37.66 27.86
C LYS A 71 -10.31 -39.16 27.66
N LEU A 72 -10.13 -39.64 26.42
CA LEU A 72 -9.94 -41.06 26.13
C LEU A 72 -8.62 -41.62 26.71
N LEU A 73 -7.53 -40.82 26.62
CA LEU A 73 -6.24 -41.18 27.26
C LEU A 73 -6.33 -41.14 28.77
N PHE A 74 -7.03 -40.17 29.34
CA PHE A 74 -7.27 -40.06 30.77
C PHE A 74 -8.07 -41.26 31.29
N ASP A 75 -9.17 -41.65 30.63
CA ASP A 75 -9.99 -42.78 30.98
C ASP A 75 -9.22 -44.11 30.84
N LEU A 76 -8.28 -44.22 29.89
CA LEU A 76 -7.40 -45.38 29.70
C LEU A 76 -6.33 -45.49 30.81
N LEU A 77 -5.70 -44.35 31.17
CA LEU A 77 -4.68 -44.32 32.23
C LEU A 77 -5.28 -44.47 33.64
N ALA A 78 -6.52 -44.02 33.87
CA ALA A 78 -7.23 -44.15 35.11
C ALA A 78 -7.67 -45.59 35.44
N THR A 79 -7.70 -46.48 34.44
CA THR A 79 -8.02 -47.90 34.63
C THR A 79 -6.82 -48.75 35.09
N GLU A 80 -5.59 -48.24 34.96
CA GLU A 80 -4.38 -48.96 35.38
C GLU A 80 -4.04 -48.69 36.87
N PRO A 81 -3.86 -49.72 37.69
CA PRO A 81 -3.66 -49.57 39.15
C PRO A 81 -2.37 -48.84 39.54
N LYS A 82 -1.41 -48.70 38.62
CA LYS A 82 -0.10 -48.05 38.85
C LYS A 82 -0.18 -46.52 38.85
N PHE A 83 -1.26 -45.91 38.33
CA PHE A 83 -1.39 -44.44 38.20
C PHE A 83 -2.39 -43.81 39.19
N ARG A 84 -3.01 -44.62 40.06
CA ARG A 84 -4.01 -44.14 41.04
C ARG A 84 -3.50 -43.16 42.12
N SER A 85 -2.17 -42.95 42.22
CA SER A 85 -1.59 -42.09 43.26
C SER A 85 -1.17 -40.72 42.79
N ILE A 86 -1.37 -40.37 41.49
CA ILE A 86 -1.00 -39.07 40.93
C ILE A 86 -2.23 -38.15 40.98
N SER A 87 -2.08 -36.98 41.61
CA SER A 87 -3.17 -36.00 41.69
C SER A 87 -3.63 -35.60 40.27
N ALA A 88 -4.95 -35.65 40.05
CA ALA A 88 -5.59 -35.35 38.73
C ALA A 88 -5.15 -34.01 38.14
N ALA A 89 -4.86 -33.01 38.97
CA ALA A 89 -4.38 -31.67 38.52
C ALA A 89 -2.96 -31.70 37.94
N MET A 90 -2.08 -32.60 38.41
CA MET A 90 -0.72 -32.73 37.87
C MET A 90 -0.68 -33.49 36.53
N LEU A 91 -1.59 -34.46 36.35
CA LEU A 91 -1.74 -35.17 35.09
C LEU A 91 -2.30 -34.29 33.98
N ASP A 92 -3.25 -33.40 34.28
CA ASP A 92 -3.85 -32.49 33.33
C ASP A 92 -2.80 -31.52 32.73
N ILE A 93 -1.96 -30.91 33.55
CA ILE A 93 -0.95 -29.93 33.08
C ILE A 93 0.14 -30.60 32.23
N GLN A 94 0.59 -31.81 32.61
CA GLN A 94 1.62 -32.53 31.84
C GLN A 94 1.07 -33.13 30.54
N VAL A 95 -0.13 -33.65 30.54
CA VAL A 95 -0.80 -34.22 29.35
C VAL A 95 -1.16 -33.10 28.36
N TYR A 96 -1.64 -31.93 28.82
CA TYR A 96 -1.87 -30.76 27.92
C TYR A 96 -0.57 -30.22 27.35
N GLY A 97 0.50 -30.13 28.12
CA GLY A 97 1.81 -29.68 27.64
C GLY A 97 2.45 -30.65 26.63
N LEU A 98 2.20 -31.97 26.82
CA LEU A 98 2.65 -33.01 25.88
C LEU A 98 1.80 -33.04 24.59
N LEU A 99 0.49 -32.90 24.70
CA LEU A 99 -0.42 -32.85 23.55
C LEU A 99 -0.21 -31.61 22.71
N SER A 100 0.11 -30.45 23.31
CA SER A 100 0.43 -29.25 22.57
C SER A 100 1.73 -29.40 21.75
N LYS A 101 2.76 -29.98 22.33
CA LYS A 101 4.03 -30.31 21.65
C LYS A 101 3.88 -31.41 20.59
N LEU A 102 3.02 -32.39 20.79
CA LEU A 102 2.70 -33.39 19.77
C LEU A 102 1.90 -32.81 18.60
N CYS A 103 1.00 -31.85 18.85
CA CYS A 103 0.30 -31.11 17.78
C CYS A 103 1.25 -30.21 16.97
N GLU A 104 2.27 -29.64 17.60
CA GLU A 104 3.31 -28.88 16.89
C GLU A 104 4.24 -29.76 16.05
N ALA A 105 4.40 -31.03 16.40
CA ALA A 105 5.29 -31.98 15.74
C ALA A 105 4.65 -32.80 14.59
N LEU A 106 3.32 -32.71 14.38
CA LEU A 106 2.68 -33.37 13.25
C LEU A 106 2.95 -32.60 11.96
N PRO A 107 3.69 -33.15 10.98
CA PRO A 107 3.92 -32.46 9.73
C PRO A 107 2.57 -32.21 9.04
N MET A 108 2.28 -30.94 8.75
CA MET A 108 1.10 -30.57 7.99
C MET A 108 1.12 -31.25 6.62
N SER A 109 0.00 -31.79 6.19
CA SER A 109 -0.12 -32.50 4.90
C SER A 109 -0.10 -31.58 3.68
N PHE A 110 0.00 -30.25 3.89
CA PHE A 110 0.01 -29.24 2.84
C PHE A 110 1.07 -28.17 3.14
N THR A 111 1.57 -27.53 2.08
CA THR A 111 2.49 -26.39 2.20
C THR A 111 1.71 -25.16 2.65
N GLU A 112 2.06 -24.62 3.80
CA GLU A 112 1.41 -23.43 4.35
C GLU A 112 1.98 -22.17 3.68
N HIS A 113 1.08 -21.26 3.25
CA HIS A 113 1.51 -19.95 2.76
C HIS A 113 2.10 -19.12 3.93
N PRO A 114 3.21 -18.38 3.75
CA PRO A 114 3.88 -17.65 4.83
C PRO A 114 2.96 -16.69 5.63
N LEU A 115 1.98 -16.10 4.96
CA LEU A 115 1.03 -15.16 5.59
C LEU A 115 -0.24 -15.81 6.14
N ARG A 116 -0.41 -17.13 6.04
CA ARG A 116 -1.65 -17.79 6.47
C ARG A 116 -1.93 -17.59 7.96
N ARG A 117 -0.93 -17.82 8.82
CA ARG A 117 -1.07 -17.68 10.28
C ARG A 117 -1.42 -16.25 10.65
N TRP A 118 -0.71 -15.29 10.06
CA TRP A 118 -1.01 -13.87 10.25
C TRP A 118 -2.45 -13.53 9.83
N ALA A 119 -2.92 -14.00 8.67
CA ALA A 119 -4.27 -13.72 8.19
C ALA A 119 -5.35 -14.35 9.10
N VAL A 120 -5.11 -15.57 9.60
CA VAL A 120 -6.03 -16.24 10.54
C VAL A 120 -6.05 -15.53 11.89
N ASP A 121 -4.89 -15.09 12.40
CA ASP A 121 -4.80 -14.37 13.67
C ASP A 121 -5.45 -12.98 13.56
N GLU A 122 -5.34 -12.30 12.42
CA GLU A 122 -6.02 -11.02 12.18
C GLU A 122 -7.55 -11.17 12.15
N MET A 123 -8.06 -12.30 11.61
CA MET A 123 -9.48 -12.63 11.58
C MET A 123 -9.98 -13.36 12.85
N ARG A 124 -9.13 -13.47 13.87
CA ARG A 124 -9.51 -14.11 15.12
C ARG A 124 -10.68 -13.38 15.77
N LEU A 125 -11.65 -14.14 16.25
CA LEU A 125 -12.81 -13.58 16.91
C LEU A 125 -12.39 -12.77 18.15
N ARG A 126 -12.54 -11.44 18.05
CA ARG A 126 -12.40 -10.53 19.17
C ARG A 126 -13.75 -10.43 19.87
N ARG A 127 -13.81 -10.84 21.13
CA ARG A 127 -15.03 -10.72 21.91
C ARG A 127 -15.23 -9.28 22.32
N PHE A 128 -16.45 -8.78 22.18
CA PHE A 128 -16.85 -7.53 22.80
C PHE A 128 -16.77 -7.67 24.32
N ALA A 129 -16.22 -6.67 25.00
CA ALA A 129 -16.30 -6.65 26.45
C ALA A 129 -17.78 -6.53 26.88
N PRO A 130 -18.23 -7.32 27.83
CA PRO A 130 -19.58 -7.19 28.36
C PRO A 130 -19.71 -5.82 29.04
N VAL A 131 -20.81 -5.14 28.76
CA VAL A 131 -21.14 -3.83 29.35
C VAL A 131 -22.36 -4.02 30.25
N SER A 132 -22.14 -3.99 31.58
CA SER A 132 -23.20 -4.06 32.57
C SER A 132 -24.00 -2.76 32.64
N LEU A 133 -25.21 -2.82 33.19
CA LEU A 133 -25.90 -1.61 33.61
C LEU A 133 -25.14 -0.95 34.77
N HIS A 134 -25.25 0.37 34.90
CA HIS A 134 -24.52 1.16 35.90
C HIS A 134 -23.00 1.03 35.77
N CYS A 135 -22.45 1.17 34.57
CA CYS A 135 -21.00 1.23 34.36
C CYS A 135 -20.58 2.55 33.72
N GLU A 136 -19.32 2.90 33.88
CA GLU A 136 -18.68 4.01 33.19
C GLU A 136 -17.57 3.51 32.26
N ILE A 137 -17.49 4.07 31.06
CA ILE A 137 -16.54 3.69 30.03
C ILE A 137 -15.74 4.92 29.63
N TYR A 138 -14.43 4.83 29.71
CA TYR A 138 -13.51 5.84 29.22
C TYR A 138 -12.80 5.30 28.01
N GLN A 139 -12.84 6.04 26.90
CA GLN A 139 -12.12 5.69 25.68
C GLN A 139 -11.34 6.88 25.18
N VAL A 140 -10.09 6.64 24.81
CA VAL A 140 -9.20 7.60 24.17
C VAL A 140 -8.69 7.04 22.86
N VAL A 141 -8.70 7.86 21.83
CA VAL A 141 -8.09 7.59 20.52
C VAL A 141 -6.93 8.55 20.35
N ARG A 142 -5.75 8.03 20.09
CA ARG A 142 -4.55 8.83 19.85
C ARG A 142 -3.96 8.55 18.48
N LEU A 143 -3.50 9.59 17.81
CA LEU A 143 -2.57 9.45 16.69
C LEU A 143 -1.20 9.09 17.26
N ILE A 144 -0.62 8.03 16.71
CA ILE A 144 0.71 7.56 17.10
C ILE A 144 1.60 7.66 15.86
N GLU A 145 2.46 8.65 15.85
CA GLU A 145 3.44 8.81 14.78
C GLU A 145 4.39 7.60 14.73
N PRO A 146 4.96 7.27 13.57
CA PRO A 146 5.83 6.09 13.41
C PRO A 146 6.98 6.04 14.43
N GLU A 147 7.52 7.21 14.82
CA GLU A 147 8.60 7.35 15.78
C GLU A 147 8.14 7.09 17.24
N GLU A 148 6.86 7.33 17.53
CA GLU A 148 6.26 7.14 18.86
C GLU A 148 5.81 5.69 19.11
N ARG A 149 5.71 4.84 18.08
CA ARG A 149 5.24 3.45 18.21
C ARG A 149 6.04 2.63 19.22
N ASN A 150 7.36 2.77 19.20
CA ASN A 150 8.23 2.12 20.20
C ASN A 150 7.99 2.63 21.63
N SER A 151 7.54 3.87 21.77
CA SER A 151 7.19 4.46 23.07
C SER A 151 5.83 3.92 23.55
N GLU A 152 4.87 3.77 22.66
CA GLU A 152 3.60 3.11 22.95
C GLU A 152 3.80 1.66 23.40
N ASP A 153 4.61 0.88 22.67
CA ASP A 153 4.90 -0.51 23.02
C ASP A 153 5.55 -0.62 24.42
N ARG A 154 6.50 0.25 24.72
CA ARG A 154 7.13 0.30 26.05
C ARG A 154 6.15 0.72 27.13
N TRP A 155 5.26 1.67 26.84
CA TRP A 155 4.24 2.12 27.78
C TRP A 155 3.27 1.00 28.11
N LEU A 156 2.77 0.27 27.09
CA LEU A 156 1.88 -0.88 27.26
C LEU A 156 2.51 -1.99 28.09
N LEU A 157 3.80 -2.25 27.92
CA LEU A 157 4.50 -3.32 28.64
C LEU A 157 4.88 -2.94 30.08
N ASN A 158 5.27 -1.69 30.34
CA ASN A 158 5.92 -1.28 31.57
C ASN A 158 5.05 -0.44 32.51
N ALA A 159 4.08 0.31 31.96
CA ALA A 159 3.25 1.23 32.73
C ALA A 159 1.82 0.73 32.96
N ARG A 160 1.52 -0.52 32.60
CA ARG A 160 0.19 -1.10 32.76
C ARG A 160 -0.19 -1.23 34.23
N PRO A 161 -1.46 -1.00 34.60
CA PRO A 161 -2.00 -1.42 35.88
C PRO A 161 -2.01 -2.96 36.01
N ASP A 162 -2.19 -3.49 37.22
CA ASP A 162 -2.26 -4.92 37.47
C ASP A 162 -3.60 -5.49 36.95
N PHE A 163 -3.57 -6.05 35.75
CA PHE A 163 -4.66 -6.84 35.20
C PHE A 163 -4.35 -8.33 35.35
N ASP A 164 -5.32 -9.13 35.82
CA ASP A 164 -5.15 -10.54 36.09
C ASP A 164 -5.00 -11.37 34.80
N ASP A 165 -5.80 -11.07 33.78
CA ASP A 165 -5.78 -11.73 32.47
C ASP A 165 -5.27 -10.78 31.39
N TRP A 166 -3.99 -10.43 31.44
CA TRP A 166 -3.39 -9.58 30.44
C TRP A 166 -2.97 -10.36 29.19
N THR A 167 -3.61 -10.06 28.05
CA THR A 167 -3.20 -10.57 26.74
C THR A 167 -2.82 -9.41 25.85
N LEU A 168 -1.62 -9.44 25.29
CA LEU A 168 -1.14 -8.42 24.35
C LEU A 168 -0.63 -9.11 23.10
N ALA A 169 -1.31 -8.85 21.98
CA ALA A 169 -0.87 -9.22 20.64
C ALA A 169 -0.34 -7.97 19.91
N ALA A 170 0.19 -8.13 18.71
CA ALA A 170 0.80 -7.04 17.95
C ALA A 170 -0.12 -5.83 17.71
N ARG A 171 -1.42 -6.04 17.63
CA ARG A 171 -2.42 -5.00 17.31
C ARG A 171 -3.63 -4.97 18.24
N HIS A 172 -3.67 -5.81 19.24
CA HIS A 172 -4.79 -5.92 20.17
C HIS A 172 -4.28 -6.32 21.54
N GLY A 173 -4.80 -5.69 22.58
CA GLY A 173 -4.59 -6.04 23.97
C GLY A 173 -5.90 -6.05 24.74
N SER A 174 -6.04 -6.97 25.65
CA SER A 174 -7.18 -7.01 26.56
C SER A 174 -6.76 -7.55 27.92
N GLY A 175 -7.47 -7.14 28.96
CA GLY A 175 -7.29 -7.60 30.31
C GLY A 175 -8.49 -7.27 31.17
N HIS A 176 -8.62 -7.94 32.30
CA HIS A 176 -9.59 -7.58 33.31
C HIS A 176 -9.01 -7.77 34.71
N THR A 177 -9.55 -7.07 35.69
CA THR A 177 -9.19 -7.22 37.08
C THR A 177 -10.22 -8.07 37.82
N ASN A 178 -9.87 -8.63 38.99
CA ASN A 178 -10.83 -9.31 39.88
C ASN A 178 -11.97 -8.38 40.33
N ALA A 179 -11.77 -7.05 40.28
CA ALA A 179 -12.80 -6.06 40.56
C ALA A 179 -13.71 -5.79 39.35
N GLY A 180 -13.56 -6.51 38.23
CA GLY A 180 -14.41 -6.38 37.04
C GLY A 180 -14.08 -5.19 36.14
N ILE A 181 -12.93 -4.52 36.32
CA ILE A 181 -12.48 -3.45 35.41
C ILE A 181 -11.94 -4.12 34.16
N HIS A 182 -12.45 -3.74 32.98
CA HIS A 182 -11.98 -4.25 31.70
C HIS A 182 -11.10 -3.22 31.01
N PHE A 183 -10.03 -3.71 30.38
CA PHE A 183 -9.12 -2.97 29.53
C PHE A 183 -9.15 -3.56 28.12
N LEU A 184 -9.25 -2.69 27.11
CA LEU A 184 -9.09 -3.04 25.69
C LEU A 184 -8.20 -2.01 25.01
N TRP A 185 -7.25 -2.51 24.22
CA TRP A 185 -6.40 -1.70 23.38
C TRP A 185 -6.40 -2.27 21.96
N GLU A 186 -6.51 -1.37 20.99
CA GLU A 186 -6.48 -1.72 19.56
C GLU A 186 -5.61 -0.73 18.80
N ARG A 187 -4.73 -1.26 17.95
CA ARG A 187 -3.88 -0.48 17.06
C ARG A 187 -4.41 -0.51 15.65
N HIS A 188 -4.70 0.65 15.11
CA HIS A 188 -5.06 0.89 13.71
C HIS A 188 -3.83 1.28 12.89
N THR A 189 -4.02 1.78 11.66
CA THR A 189 -2.91 2.15 10.76
C THR A 189 -2.09 3.31 11.31
N GLU A 190 -2.72 4.38 11.79
CA GLU A 190 -2.08 5.59 12.30
C GLU A 190 -2.51 5.97 13.71
N ALA A 191 -3.55 5.36 14.21
CA ALA A 191 -4.12 5.64 15.52
C ALA A 191 -4.16 4.38 16.36
N SER A 192 -4.20 4.56 17.67
CA SER A 192 -4.51 3.50 18.62
C SER A 192 -5.69 3.92 19.50
N THR A 193 -6.49 2.96 19.90
CA THR A 193 -7.65 3.15 20.76
C THR A 193 -7.44 2.41 22.07
N LEU A 194 -7.73 3.05 23.19
CA LEU A 194 -7.70 2.44 24.50
C LEU A 194 -9.03 2.69 25.21
N THR A 195 -9.62 1.62 25.75
CA THR A 195 -10.91 1.65 26.42
C THR A 195 -10.78 1.02 27.81
N LEU A 196 -11.30 1.72 28.81
CA LEU A 196 -11.46 1.23 30.18
C LEU A 196 -12.95 1.17 30.51
N ILE A 197 -13.42 0.06 31.08
CA ILE A 197 -14.80 -0.13 31.51
C ILE A 197 -14.79 -0.37 33.02
N PHE A 198 -15.45 0.50 33.77
CA PHE A 198 -15.54 0.48 35.21
C PHE A 198 -16.94 0.08 35.65
N PRO A 199 -17.11 -0.99 36.45
CA PRO A 199 -18.34 -1.25 37.17
C PRO A 199 -18.70 -0.08 38.09
N ASN A 200 -19.98 0.11 38.37
CA ASN A 200 -20.46 1.18 39.25
C ASN A 200 -19.83 1.16 40.66
N GLU A 201 -19.53 -0.01 41.14
CA GLU A 201 -18.94 -0.23 42.48
C GLU A 201 -17.45 0.12 42.57
N THR A 202 -16.84 0.55 41.45
CA THR A 202 -15.40 0.90 41.44
C THR A 202 -15.15 2.12 42.29
N PRO A 203 -14.28 2.04 43.33
CA PRO A 203 -13.95 3.19 44.17
C PRO A 203 -13.33 4.33 43.36
N GLU A 204 -13.65 5.57 43.71
CA GLU A 204 -13.23 6.78 43.01
C GLU A 204 -11.70 6.89 42.87
N ASN A 205 -10.97 6.58 43.93
CA ASN A 205 -9.50 6.59 43.92
C ASN A 205 -8.90 5.55 42.95
N VAL A 206 -9.54 4.39 42.81
CA VAL A 206 -9.12 3.35 41.87
C VAL A 206 -9.37 3.81 40.45
N ARG A 207 -10.59 4.30 40.18
CA ARG A 207 -10.96 4.86 38.87
C ARG A 207 -10.01 5.98 38.44
N HIS A 208 -9.73 6.93 39.35
CA HIS A 208 -8.80 8.02 39.10
C HIS A 208 -7.41 7.54 38.70
N ASN A 209 -6.86 6.53 39.36
CA ASN A 209 -5.54 5.97 39.04
C ASN A 209 -5.49 5.38 37.60
N TYR A 210 -6.55 4.67 37.18
CA TYR A 210 -6.61 4.13 35.83
C TYR A 210 -6.82 5.23 34.78
N ILE A 211 -7.59 6.26 35.07
CA ILE A 211 -7.76 7.42 34.18
C ILE A 211 -6.43 8.16 34.03
N GLN A 212 -5.73 8.41 35.11
CA GLN A 212 -4.40 9.04 35.07
C GLN A 212 -3.39 8.21 34.28
N TRP A 213 -3.45 6.87 34.41
CA TRP A 213 -2.64 5.99 33.58
C TRP A 213 -3.01 6.13 32.09
N LEU A 214 -4.30 6.16 31.73
CA LEU A 214 -4.80 6.39 30.38
C LEU A 214 -4.35 7.74 29.80
N GLU A 215 -4.33 8.78 30.62
CA GLU A 215 -3.91 10.13 30.20
C GLU A 215 -2.41 10.23 29.91
N ASN A 216 -1.59 9.41 30.55
CA ASN A 216 -0.14 9.34 30.33
C ASN A 216 0.25 8.49 29.11
N TRP A 217 -0.70 7.95 28.37
CA TRP A 217 -0.42 7.19 27.16
C TRP A 217 0.14 8.10 26.05
N PRO A 218 1.24 7.69 25.32
CA PRO A 218 1.86 8.52 24.30
C PRO A 218 0.96 8.78 23.08
N GLY A 219 1.27 9.85 22.33
CA GLY A 219 0.58 10.26 21.10
C GLY A 219 -0.42 11.41 21.30
N GLY A 220 -0.88 11.99 20.20
CA GLY A 220 -1.84 13.10 20.19
C GLY A 220 -3.29 12.63 20.31
N VAL A 221 -4.05 13.16 21.28
CA VAL A 221 -5.46 12.82 21.47
C VAL A 221 -6.31 13.38 20.33
N VAL A 222 -6.99 12.49 19.60
CA VAL A 222 -7.99 12.84 18.57
C VAL A 222 -9.41 12.83 19.12
N ARG A 223 -9.67 11.91 20.04
CA ARG A 223 -10.97 11.76 20.68
C ARG A 223 -10.79 11.18 22.08
N ALA A 224 -11.46 11.77 23.05
CA ALA A 224 -11.61 11.22 24.38
C ALA A 224 -13.09 11.26 24.77
N THR A 225 -13.64 10.18 25.31
CA THR A 225 -15.06 10.10 25.70
C THR A 225 -15.26 9.37 27.00
N GLN A 226 -16.18 9.87 27.79
CA GLN A 226 -16.78 9.19 28.93
C GLN A 226 -18.21 8.79 28.57
N ILE A 227 -18.53 7.52 28.73
CA ILE A 227 -19.88 6.98 28.52
C ILE A 227 -20.39 6.46 29.84
N ARG A 228 -21.57 6.88 30.24
CA ARG A 228 -22.30 6.30 31.38
C ARG A 228 -23.44 5.46 30.84
N VAL A 229 -23.56 4.24 31.33
CA VAL A 229 -24.61 3.30 30.96
C VAL A 229 -25.52 3.07 32.15
N VAL A 230 -26.81 3.40 32.00
CA VAL A 230 -27.82 3.30 33.06
C VAL A 230 -29.08 2.57 32.56
N PRO A 231 -29.92 2.01 33.44
CA PRO A 231 -31.20 1.44 33.02
C PRO A 231 -32.19 2.55 32.56
N ASP A 232 -33.14 2.19 31.69
CA ASP A 232 -34.18 3.12 31.21
C ASP A 232 -35.03 3.71 32.35
N ALA A 233 -35.13 3.01 33.47
CA ALA A 233 -35.88 3.46 34.65
C ALA A 233 -35.10 4.46 35.53
N SER A 234 -33.85 4.86 35.16
CA SER A 234 -33.07 5.82 35.91
C SER A 234 -33.67 7.24 35.81
N ASN A 235 -33.27 8.12 36.73
CA ASN A 235 -33.62 9.53 36.67
C ASN A 235 -32.74 10.23 35.61
N LEU A 236 -33.27 10.33 34.38
CA LEU A 236 -32.58 10.90 33.22
C LEU A 236 -31.99 12.29 33.48
N ASP A 237 -32.79 13.19 34.09
CA ASP A 237 -32.37 14.58 34.34
C ASP A 237 -31.19 14.64 35.32
N ALA A 238 -31.19 13.78 36.35
CA ALA A 238 -30.08 13.68 37.31
C ALA A 238 -28.84 13.11 36.66
N ASP A 239 -28.96 12.11 35.77
CA ASP A 239 -27.82 11.50 35.07
C ASP A 239 -27.22 12.46 34.04
N LEU A 240 -28.04 13.20 33.28
CA LEU A 240 -27.59 14.24 32.35
C LEU A 240 -26.88 15.38 33.08
N PHE A 241 -27.47 15.86 34.20
CA PHE A 241 -26.85 16.88 35.02
C PHE A 241 -25.51 16.42 35.62
N ALA A 242 -25.47 15.20 36.15
CA ALA A 242 -24.22 14.63 36.71
C ALA A 242 -23.09 14.45 35.68
N LEU A 243 -23.43 14.27 34.40
CA LEU A 243 -22.48 14.26 33.31
C LEU A 243 -22.18 15.66 32.76
N GLY A 244 -22.92 16.70 33.16
CA GLY A 244 -22.78 18.06 32.63
C GLY A 244 -23.20 18.19 31.17
N ILE A 245 -24.04 17.28 30.65
CA ILE A 245 -24.54 17.33 29.27
C ILE A 245 -25.50 18.50 29.13
N SER A 246 -25.24 19.41 28.18
CA SER A 246 -26.11 20.52 27.86
C SER A 246 -27.41 20.04 27.19
N THR A 247 -28.56 20.48 27.68
CA THR A 247 -29.86 20.12 27.11
C THR A 247 -30.27 20.97 25.91
N ASP A 248 -29.57 22.08 25.64
CA ASP A 248 -29.96 23.05 24.61
C ASP A 248 -29.61 22.59 23.19
N GLU A 249 -28.49 21.82 23.03
CA GLU A 249 -28.02 21.31 21.73
C GLU A 249 -27.78 19.79 21.79
N MET A 250 -28.72 19.05 22.35
CA MET A 250 -28.55 17.64 22.60
C MET A 250 -28.98 16.77 21.40
N VAL A 251 -28.14 15.81 21.06
CA VAL A 251 -28.49 14.70 20.17
C VAL A 251 -29.11 13.58 20.98
N CYS A 252 -30.27 13.09 20.53
CA CYS A 252 -30.93 11.95 21.12
C CYS A 252 -31.51 11.04 20.04
N CYS A 253 -31.26 9.73 20.16
CA CYS A 253 -31.81 8.74 19.23
C CYS A 253 -31.89 7.36 19.88
N ASP A 254 -32.75 6.51 19.36
CA ASP A 254 -32.77 5.09 19.67
C ASP A 254 -31.84 4.34 18.71
N ILE A 255 -31.14 3.34 19.23
CA ILE A 255 -30.21 2.49 18.49
C ILE A 255 -30.69 1.04 18.63
N ASN A 256 -30.92 0.35 17.49
CA ASN A 256 -31.46 -1.00 17.41
C ASN A 256 -32.75 -1.20 18.24
N ALA A 257 -33.51 -0.17 18.49
CA ALA A 257 -34.69 -0.16 19.36
C ALA A 257 -34.45 -0.72 20.79
N ALA A 258 -33.19 -0.83 21.23
CA ALA A 258 -32.78 -1.48 22.46
C ALA A 258 -32.07 -0.52 23.43
N ILE A 259 -31.46 0.54 22.89
CA ILE A 259 -30.63 1.49 23.63
C ILE A 259 -30.98 2.89 23.15
N ARG A 260 -31.06 3.84 24.08
CA ARG A 260 -31.17 5.25 23.77
C ARG A 260 -29.89 5.97 24.12
N LEU A 261 -29.42 6.80 23.18
CA LEU A 261 -28.18 7.57 23.31
C LEU A 261 -28.52 9.06 23.46
N TRP A 262 -27.78 9.72 24.35
CA TRP A 262 -27.80 11.13 24.62
C TRP A 262 -26.39 11.70 24.60
N SER A 263 -26.17 12.84 23.94
CA SER A 263 -24.86 13.53 23.92
C SER A 263 -25.03 14.95 23.39
N ASP A 264 -24.21 15.86 23.89
CA ASP A 264 -24.05 17.21 23.33
C ASP A 264 -22.90 17.30 22.33
N PHE A 265 -22.13 16.21 22.19
CA PHE A 265 -20.92 16.13 21.36
C PHE A 265 -19.90 17.26 21.57
N SER A 266 -19.91 17.89 22.75
CA SER A 266 -19.00 18.92 23.18
C SER A 266 -17.80 18.32 23.92
N ILE A 267 -16.66 19.01 23.91
CA ILE A 267 -15.51 18.70 24.77
C ILE A 267 -15.69 19.49 26.06
N HIS A 268 -15.74 18.78 27.19
CA HIS A 268 -15.88 19.39 28.51
C HIS A 268 -14.52 19.82 29.08
N ASP A 269 -14.52 20.53 30.23
CA ASP A 269 -13.33 21.11 30.86
C ASP A 269 -12.23 20.10 31.18
N ASP A 270 -12.58 18.82 31.39
CA ASP A 270 -11.66 17.71 31.60
C ASP A 270 -11.13 17.09 30.30
N GLY A 271 -11.50 17.62 29.14
CA GLY A 271 -11.08 17.14 27.82
C GLY A 271 -11.88 15.96 27.27
N TYR A 272 -12.89 15.47 27.99
CA TYR A 272 -13.73 14.35 27.53
C TYR A 272 -15.04 14.84 26.95
N GLY A 273 -15.50 14.22 25.86
CA GLY A 273 -16.89 14.28 25.40
C GLY A 273 -17.75 13.36 26.25
N ARG A 274 -19.04 13.67 26.38
CA ARG A 274 -19.99 12.96 27.23
C ARG A 274 -21.04 12.22 26.40
N LEU A 275 -21.28 10.96 26.80
CA LEU A 275 -22.41 10.18 26.29
C LEU A 275 -23.14 9.54 27.45
N LEU A 276 -24.46 9.64 27.47
CA LEU A 276 -25.31 8.84 28.33
C LEU A 276 -26.03 7.80 27.48
N ILE A 277 -26.01 6.57 27.92
CA ILE A 277 -26.73 5.46 27.30
C ILE A 277 -27.72 4.92 28.30
N THR A 278 -29.01 4.95 27.94
CA THR A 278 -30.04 4.24 28.68
C THR A 278 -30.38 2.94 27.96
N ALA A 279 -30.54 1.86 28.70
CA ALA A 279 -30.79 0.54 28.13
C ALA A 279 -31.86 -0.22 28.92
N GLY A 280 -32.77 -0.84 28.18
CA GLY A 280 -33.77 -1.76 28.71
C GLY A 280 -33.20 -3.15 28.99
N ASP A 281 -34.05 -4.16 28.88
CA ASP A 281 -33.69 -5.58 29.10
C ASP A 281 -32.87 -6.15 27.90
N VAL A 282 -31.63 -5.72 27.79
CA VAL A 282 -30.65 -6.17 26.80
C VAL A 282 -29.48 -6.82 27.51
N GLY A 283 -29.07 -8.00 27.08
CA GLY A 283 -27.92 -8.70 27.67
C GLY A 283 -26.61 -7.94 27.55
N ASP A 284 -25.70 -8.08 28.52
CA ASP A 284 -24.42 -7.35 28.63
C ASP A 284 -23.55 -7.45 27.39
N GLY A 285 -23.53 -8.62 26.74
CA GLY A 285 -22.76 -8.84 25.50
C GLY A 285 -23.32 -8.06 24.30
N GLU A 286 -24.62 -8.01 24.14
CA GLU A 286 -25.27 -7.26 23.07
C GLU A 286 -25.16 -5.74 23.32
N ARG A 287 -25.31 -5.31 24.56
CA ARG A 287 -25.08 -3.93 24.98
C ARG A 287 -23.63 -3.53 24.69
N GLY A 288 -22.66 -4.36 25.03
CA GLY A 288 -21.24 -4.15 24.72
C GLY A 288 -20.98 -4.00 23.22
N ARG A 289 -21.64 -4.83 22.40
CA ARG A 289 -21.53 -4.76 20.94
C ARG A 289 -22.06 -3.44 20.37
N ILE A 290 -23.19 -2.95 20.87
CA ILE A 290 -23.77 -1.69 20.42
C ILE A 290 -22.91 -0.51 20.87
N VAL A 291 -22.49 -0.47 22.13
CA VAL A 291 -21.61 0.57 22.68
C VAL A 291 -20.31 0.67 21.89
N GLN A 292 -19.68 -0.47 21.60
CA GLN A 292 -18.46 -0.47 20.79
C GLN A 292 -18.69 0.10 19.39
N ARG A 293 -19.79 -0.22 18.71
CA ARG A 293 -20.12 0.34 17.40
C ARG A 293 -20.34 1.85 17.44
N VAL A 294 -20.98 2.36 18.50
CA VAL A 294 -21.12 3.81 18.73
C VAL A 294 -19.77 4.47 18.89
N GLN A 295 -18.87 3.86 19.65
CA GLN A 295 -17.50 4.36 19.82
C GLN A 295 -16.70 4.30 18.52
N GLU A 296 -16.75 3.19 17.78
CA GLU A 296 -16.11 3.05 16.47
C GLU A 296 -16.57 4.13 15.49
N LEU A 297 -17.88 4.37 15.39
CA LEU A 297 -18.44 5.48 14.58
C LEU A 297 -17.81 6.82 14.97
N GLY A 298 -17.77 7.13 16.27
CA GLY A 298 -17.15 8.36 16.78
C GLY A 298 -15.66 8.46 16.45
N ASN A 299 -14.92 7.36 16.59
CA ASN A 299 -13.50 7.30 16.31
C ASN A 299 -13.22 7.57 14.83
N TYR A 300 -13.85 6.82 13.93
CA TYR A 300 -13.65 6.98 12.49
C TYR A 300 -14.15 8.31 11.96
N ARG A 301 -15.25 8.85 12.52
CA ARG A 301 -15.73 10.19 12.19
C ARG A 301 -14.68 11.27 12.52
N ASN A 302 -14.10 11.24 13.71
CA ASN A 302 -13.09 12.22 14.12
C ASN A 302 -11.80 12.08 13.31
N LEU A 303 -11.33 10.83 13.08
CA LEU A 303 -10.16 10.58 12.24
C LEU A 303 -10.38 11.04 10.79
N ALA A 304 -11.57 10.86 10.23
CA ALA A 304 -11.92 11.34 8.89
C ALA A 304 -11.89 12.87 8.80
N LEU A 305 -12.29 13.57 9.84
CA LEU A 305 -12.32 15.04 9.85
C LEU A 305 -10.93 15.68 9.89
N LEU A 306 -9.87 14.95 10.23
CA LEU A 306 -8.49 15.46 10.27
C LEU A 306 -7.96 15.88 8.88
N GLY A 307 -8.55 15.39 7.79
CA GLY A 307 -8.18 15.82 6.44
C GLY A 307 -8.74 17.20 6.06
N PHE A 308 -9.81 17.65 6.70
CA PHE A 308 -10.45 18.90 6.34
C PHE A 308 -9.58 20.15 6.60
N PRO A 309 -8.93 20.33 7.76
CA PRO A 309 -7.98 21.42 7.98
C PRO A 309 -6.80 21.42 6.99
N VAL A 310 -6.34 20.24 6.57
CA VAL A 310 -5.27 20.11 5.57
C VAL A 310 -5.72 20.68 4.23
N VAL A 311 -6.94 20.37 3.79
CA VAL A 311 -7.52 20.95 2.57
C VAL A 311 -7.72 22.46 2.68
N GLN A 312 -8.14 22.96 3.83
CA GLN A 312 -8.27 24.41 4.07
C GLN A 312 -6.91 25.12 3.96
N HIS A 313 -5.84 24.49 4.45
CA HIS A 313 -4.49 25.05 4.38
C HIS A 313 -3.93 25.08 2.95
N TYR A 314 -4.06 23.98 2.19
CA TYR A 314 -3.48 23.87 0.84
C TYR A 314 -4.41 24.35 -0.28
N GLY A 315 -5.70 24.58 -0.01
CA GLY A 315 -6.67 25.04 -0.98
C GLY A 315 -6.25 26.30 -1.73
N PRO A 316 -5.88 27.38 -1.04
CA PRO A 316 -5.44 28.63 -1.69
C PRO A 316 -4.17 28.45 -2.57
N GLN A 317 -3.26 27.56 -2.18
CA GLN A 317 -2.05 27.26 -2.97
C GLN A 317 -2.43 26.52 -4.26
N LEU A 318 -3.35 25.57 -4.18
CA LEU A 318 -3.86 24.87 -5.36
C LEU A 318 -4.58 25.84 -6.32
N ASP A 319 -5.41 26.75 -5.80
CA ASP A 319 -6.07 27.79 -6.58
C ASP A 319 -5.05 28.65 -7.36
N GLN A 320 -3.97 29.05 -6.70
CA GLN A 320 -2.87 29.82 -7.34
C GLN A 320 -2.18 29.02 -8.45
N LEU A 321 -1.91 27.73 -8.23
CA LEU A 321 -1.30 26.86 -9.24
C LEU A 321 -2.22 26.69 -10.45
N GLU A 322 -3.54 26.52 -10.25
CA GLU A 322 -4.52 26.45 -11.34
C GLU A 322 -4.56 27.72 -12.17
N HIS A 323 -4.50 28.89 -11.53
CA HIS A 323 -4.43 30.18 -12.23
C HIS A 323 -3.12 30.31 -13.02
N ARG A 324 -1.98 30.04 -12.40
CA ARG A 324 -0.67 30.08 -13.06
C ARG A 324 -0.61 29.14 -14.26
N LEU A 325 -1.11 27.92 -14.14
CA LEU A 325 -1.16 26.98 -15.26
C LEU A 325 -2.08 27.48 -16.39
N SER A 326 -3.20 28.12 -16.06
CA SER A 326 -4.12 28.68 -17.04
C SER A 326 -3.47 29.84 -17.84
N ASP A 327 -2.74 30.72 -17.14
CA ASP A 327 -1.99 31.80 -17.79
C ASP A 327 -0.84 31.25 -18.65
N HIS A 328 -0.14 30.25 -18.11
CA HIS A 328 0.94 29.57 -18.84
C HIS A 328 0.43 28.89 -20.12
N ALA A 329 -0.70 28.19 -20.05
CA ALA A 329 -1.30 27.56 -21.23
C ALA A 329 -1.68 28.59 -22.32
N ARG A 330 -2.11 29.81 -21.93
CA ARG A 330 -2.35 30.91 -22.89
C ARG A 330 -1.06 31.37 -23.55
N ARG A 331 0.03 31.53 -22.80
CA ARG A 331 1.37 31.91 -23.33
C ARG A 331 1.91 30.85 -24.30
N VAL A 332 1.72 29.56 -23.96
CA VAL A 332 2.06 28.46 -24.89
C VAL A 332 1.26 28.56 -26.19
N ALA A 333 -0.03 28.92 -26.12
CA ALA A 333 -0.88 29.06 -27.31
C ALA A 333 -0.55 30.26 -28.18
N SER A 334 -0.11 31.42 -27.62
CA SER A 334 0.27 32.63 -28.38
C SER A 334 1.57 32.47 -29.15
N ALA A 335 2.43 31.55 -28.74
CA ALA A 335 3.74 31.28 -29.36
C ALA A 335 4.72 32.47 -29.40
N ASP A 336 4.51 33.47 -28.56
CA ASP A 336 5.34 34.69 -28.53
C ASP A 336 6.55 34.56 -27.59
N ASP A 337 6.46 33.65 -26.60
CA ASP A 337 7.48 33.44 -25.57
C ASP A 337 8.54 32.39 -25.99
N ASP A 338 9.69 32.48 -25.34
CA ASP A 338 10.76 31.49 -25.48
C ASP A 338 10.36 30.15 -24.87
N ASP A 339 10.55 29.05 -25.61
CA ASP A 339 10.18 27.71 -25.23
C ASP A 339 10.91 27.24 -23.95
N ASP A 340 12.18 27.64 -23.77
CA ASP A 340 12.99 27.29 -22.60
C ASP A 340 12.44 27.94 -21.31
N VAL A 341 11.99 29.20 -21.42
CA VAL A 341 11.34 29.91 -20.30
C VAL A 341 10.02 29.22 -19.93
N LEU A 342 9.22 28.87 -20.95
CA LEU A 342 7.95 28.18 -20.74
C LEU A 342 8.14 26.82 -20.11
N LEU A 343 9.17 26.06 -20.49
CA LEU A 343 9.48 24.75 -19.86
C LEU A 343 9.88 24.91 -18.40
N ASN A 344 10.74 25.87 -18.08
CA ASN A 344 11.18 26.11 -16.70
C ASN A 344 10.01 26.55 -15.80
N ASP A 345 9.14 27.44 -16.28
CA ASP A 345 7.94 27.85 -15.54
C ASP A 345 7.02 26.66 -15.26
N LEU A 346 6.81 25.78 -16.26
CA LEU A 346 5.95 24.62 -16.16
C LEU A 346 6.54 23.56 -15.21
N ALA A 347 7.86 23.36 -15.23
CA ALA A 347 8.57 22.50 -14.30
C ALA A 347 8.43 23.02 -12.85
N GLY A 348 8.47 24.34 -12.65
CA GLY A 348 8.20 24.98 -11.36
C GLY A 348 6.80 24.68 -10.84
N ILE A 349 5.77 24.89 -11.68
CA ILE A 349 4.37 24.57 -11.33
C ILE A 349 4.21 23.08 -11.00
N SER A 350 4.82 22.20 -11.79
CA SER A 350 4.79 20.75 -11.56
C SER A 350 5.43 20.35 -10.22
N SER A 351 6.57 20.95 -9.88
CA SER A 351 7.27 20.68 -8.63
C SER A 351 6.48 21.14 -7.41
N GLU A 352 5.87 22.34 -7.48
CA GLU A 352 5.01 22.83 -6.40
C GLU A 352 3.76 21.95 -6.21
N LEU A 353 3.15 21.48 -7.29
CA LEU A 353 2.02 20.55 -7.24
C LEU A 353 2.42 19.23 -6.56
N GLU A 354 3.60 18.69 -6.90
CA GLU A 354 4.06 17.43 -6.32
C GLU A 354 4.38 17.56 -4.81
N LEU A 355 4.86 18.71 -4.37
CA LEU A 355 5.01 19.01 -2.94
C LEU A 355 3.66 18.98 -2.21
N ILE A 356 2.60 19.59 -2.77
CA ILE A 356 1.25 19.54 -2.20
C ILE A 356 0.72 18.10 -2.19
N ARG A 357 0.89 17.35 -3.27
CA ARG A 357 0.46 15.94 -3.37
C ARG A 357 1.14 15.07 -2.32
N SER A 358 2.44 15.21 -2.17
CA SER A 358 3.22 14.47 -1.18
C SER A 358 2.78 14.81 0.26
N ALA A 359 2.58 16.09 0.56
CA ALA A 359 2.17 16.55 1.88
C ALA A 359 0.74 16.13 2.26
N THR A 360 -0.16 16.00 1.28
CA THR A 360 -1.59 15.77 1.54
C THR A 360 -2.04 14.33 1.26
N GLY A 361 -1.33 13.58 0.43
CA GLY A 361 -1.79 12.32 -0.15
C GLY A 361 -2.16 11.26 0.88
N PHE A 362 -1.32 11.05 1.89
CA PHE A 362 -1.61 10.11 2.97
C PHE A 362 -2.87 10.49 3.73
N ARG A 363 -2.97 11.76 4.19
CA ARG A 363 -4.09 12.24 4.99
C ARG A 363 -5.41 12.19 4.23
N LEU A 364 -5.43 12.58 2.96
CA LEU A 364 -6.63 12.52 2.13
C LEU A 364 -7.11 11.09 1.85
N SER A 365 -6.15 10.15 1.69
CA SER A 365 -6.48 8.74 1.51
C SER A 365 -7.03 8.13 2.81
N ALA A 366 -6.43 8.44 3.95
CA ALA A 366 -6.92 8.02 5.26
C ALA A 366 -8.31 8.60 5.55
N THR A 367 -8.54 9.89 5.27
CA THR A 367 -9.84 10.55 5.40
C THR A 367 -10.93 9.83 4.61
N ALA A 368 -10.66 9.46 3.35
CA ALA A 368 -11.63 8.75 2.52
C ALA A 368 -11.98 7.38 3.11
N ALA A 369 -10.96 6.59 3.52
CA ALA A 369 -11.16 5.28 4.12
C ALA A 369 -11.95 5.36 5.45
N TYR A 370 -11.59 6.30 6.33
CA TYR A 370 -12.30 6.46 7.60
C TYR A 370 -13.74 6.98 7.42
N ALA A 371 -13.99 7.83 6.44
CA ALA A 371 -15.35 8.31 6.15
C ALA A 371 -16.25 7.16 5.65
N GLU A 372 -15.72 6.25 4.85
CA GLU A 372 -16.42 5.06 4.39
C GLU A 372 -16.74 4.11 5.56
N VAL A 373 -15.75 3.80 6.41
CA VAL A 373 -15.97 2.97 7.60
C VAL A 373 -16.98 3.61 8.56
N ALA A 374 -16.92 4.95 8.74
CA ALA A 374 -17.89 5.65 9.57
C ALA A 374 -19.33 5.54 9.03
N ALA A 375 -19.50 5.61 7.70
CA ALA A 375 -20.81 5.42 7.06
C ALA A 375 -21.33 3.99 7.28
N ASP A 376 -20.48 2.97 7.13
CA ASP A 376 -20.83 1.57 7.40
C ASP A 376 -21.23 1.33 8.86
N ARG A 377 -20.49 1.94 9.80
CA ARG A 377 -20.81 1.84 11.24
C ARG A 377 -22.13 2.53 11.56
N LEU A 378 -22.40 3.70 10.95
CA LEU A 378 -23.66 4.40 11.12
C LEU A 378 -24.85 3.58 10.60
N ALA A 379 -24.73 3.01 9.41
CA ALA A 379 -25.75 2.14 8.83
C ALA A 379 -26.04 0.90 9.71
N ALA A 380 -24.98 0.30 10.31
CA ALA A 380 -25.10 -0.87 11.17
C ALA A 380 -25.72 -0.61 12.56
N LEU A 381 -25.93 0.67 12.93
CA LEU A 381 -26.51 1.05 14.22
C LEU A 381 -28.05 1.10 14.21
N ASP A 382 -28.71 1.03 13.05
CA ASP A 382 -30.19 1.19 12.92
C ASP A 382 -30.71 2.35 13.77
N VAL A 383 -30.18 3.55 13.50
CA VAL A 383 -30.50 4.76 14.27
C VAL A 383 -31.94 5.21 13.97
N ARG A 384 -32.75 5.33 15.00
CA ARG A 384 -34.14 5.84 14.91
C ARG A 384 -34.23 7.22 15.55
N PRO A 385 -34.70 8.24 14.79
CA PRO A 385 -34.81 9.58 15.32
C PRO A 385 -35.91 9.67 16.38
N ILE A 386 -35.70 10.53 17.36
CA ILE A 386 -36.71 10.89 18.38
C ILE A 386 -37.22 12.29 18.07
N LEU A 387 -38.54 12.47 18.18
CA LEU A 387 -39.18 13.76 17.91
C LEU A 387 -38.57 14.88 18.77
N ASN A 388 -38.33 16.03 18.16
CA ASN A 388 -37.71 17.23 18.74
C ASN A 388 -36.21 17.13 19.07
N PHE A 389 -35.53 16.02 18.74
CA PHE A 389 -34.11 15.89 18.91
C PHE A 389 -33.39 15.63 17.56
N GLN A 390 -32.18 16.11 17.46
CA GLN A 390 -31.29 15.73 16.35
C GLN A 390 -30.84 14.28 16.54
N SER A 391 -30.89 13.47 15.49
CA SER A 391 -30.40 12.09 15.55
C SER A 391 -28.88 12.03 15.34
N LEU A 392 -28.28 10.91 15.71
CA LEU A 392 -26.85 10.61 15.42
C LEU A 392 -26.58 10.59 13.91
N THR A 393 -27.57 10.16 13.11
CA THR A 393 -27.50 10.19 11.64
C THR A 393 -27.44 11.63 11.14
N ASP A 394 -28.43 12.48 11.54
CA ASP A 394 -28.46 13.88 11.13
C ASP A 394 -27.16 14.61 11.51
N PHE A 395 -26.69 14.41 12.74
CA PHE A 395 -25.47 15.02 13.24
C PHE A 395 -24.25 14.61 12.40
N THR A 396 -24.13 13.31 12.10
CA THR A 396 -22.98 12.78 11.36
C THR A 396 -23.03 13.22 9.90
N GLU A 397 -24.17 13.09 9.23
CA GLU A 397 -24.32 13.44 7.82
C GLU A 397 -24.12 14.93 7.56
N ARG A 398 -24.64 15.79 8.41
CA ARG A 398 -24.53 17.26 8.25
C ARG A 398 -23.09 17.77 8.40
N ARG A 399 -22.23 17.08 9.11
CA ARG A 399 -20.85 17.51 9.39
C ARG A 399 -19.80 16.73 8.60
N LEU A 400 -19.89 15.41 8.61
CA LEU A 400 -18.86 14.54 8.00
C LEU A 400 -18.97 14.53 6.47
N VAL A 401 -20.19 14.40 5.92
CA VAL A 401 -20.37 14.26 4.47
C VAL A 401 -19.87 15.49 3.69
N PRO A 402 -20.18 16.74 4.05
CA PRO A 402 -19.61 17.89 3.36
C PRO A 402 -18.10 17.98 3.48
N ALA A 403 -17.53 17.71 4.66
CA ALA A 403 -16.09 17.75 4.89
C ALA A 403 -15.34 16.68 4.04
N SER A 404 -15.82 15.44 4.03
CA SER A 404 -15.23 14.35 3.25
C SER A 404 -15.37 14.60 1.75
N ARG A 405 -16.48 15.16 1.28
CA ARG A 405 -16.64 15.57 -0.12
C ARG A 405 -15.66 16.67 -0.52
N THR A 406 -15.44 17.66 0.32
CA THR A 406 -14.45 18.71 0.10
C THR A 406 -13.05 18.12 -0.05
N CYS A 407 -12.66 17.17 0.81
CA CYS A 407 -11.39 16.45 0.71
C CYS A 407 -11.30 15.65 -0.59
N SER A 408 -12.38 14.98 -0.99
CA SER A 408 -12.43 14.21 -2.23
C SER A 408 -12.29 15.09 -3.47
N VAL A 409 -13.01 16.24 -3.52
CA VAL A 409 -12.91 17.20 -4.61
C VAL A 409 -11.51 17.81 -4.68
N PHE A 410 -10.90 18.16 -3.56
CA PHE A 410 -9.52 18.66 -3.54
C PHE A 410 -8.54 17.63 -4.12
N ARG A 411 -8.63 16.36 -3.74
CA ARG A 411 -7.82 15.29 -4.31
C ARG A 411 -8.03 15.13 -5.81
N GLN A 412 -9.28 15.25 -6.28
CA GLN A 412 -9.59 15.20 -7.70
C GLN A 412 -8.96 16.39 -8.44
N ARG A 413 -9.08 17.61 -7.91
CA ARG A 413 -8.44 18.81 -8.49
C ARG A 413 -6.92 18.68 -8.62
N LEU A 414 -6.24 18.10 -7.60
CA LEU A 414 -4.81 17.80 -7.68
C LEU A 414 -4.48 16.88 -8.88
N ASN A 415 -5.27 15.83 -9.08
CA ASN A 415 -5.08 14.91 -10.19
C ASN A 415 -5.38 15.56 -11.55
N ASP A 416 -6.46 16.34 -11.62
CA ASP A 416 -6.84 17.04 -12.84
C ASP A 416 -5.79 18.10 -13.22
N LEU A 417 -5.22 18.80 -12.24
CA LEU A 417 -4.15 19.75 -12.46
C LEU A 417 -2.87 19.05 -12.97
N ALA A 418 -2.50 17.91 -12.39
CA ALA A 418 -1.38 17.10 -12.87
C ALA A 418 -1.56 16.67 -14.34
N ASN A 419 -2.75 16.20 -14.70
CA ASN A 419 -3.07 15.83 -16.07
C ASN A 419 -3.01 17.04 -17.03
N ARG A 420 -3.51 18.19 -16.60
CA ARG A 420 -3.43 19.43 -17.40
C ARG A 420 -1.99 19.88 -17.61
N ILE A 421 -1.13 19.81 -16.58
CA ILE A 421 0.31 20.09 -16.70
C ILE A 421 0.95 19.16 -17.74
N SER A 422 0.68 17.86 -17.65
CA SER A 422 1.19 16.88 -18.61
C SER A 422 0.76 17.18 -20.05
N ASN A 423 -0.50 17.58 -20.25
CA ASN A 423 -1.02 17.92 -21.57
C ASN A 423 -0.36 19.20 -22.14
N VAL A 424 -0.17 20.22 -21.30
CA VAL A 424 0.52 21.47 -21.72
C VAL A 424 1.99 21.17 -22.05
N MET A 425 2.66 20.36 -21.24
CA MET A 425 4.04 19.91 -21.47
C MET A 425 4.17 19.17 -22.80
N HIS A 426 3.27 18.23 -23.07
CA HIS A 426 3.27 17.51 -24.35
C HIS A 426 3.04 18.44 -25.55
N THR A 427 2.16 19.44 -25.43
CA THR A 427 1.93 20.44 -26.48
C THR A 427 3.19 21.24 -26.75
N LEU A 428 3.91 21.62 -25.70
CA LEU A 428 5.17 22.36 -25.82
C LEU A 428 6.27 21.51 -26.45
N ASP A 429 6.40 20.25 -26.06
CA ASP A 429 7.35 19.30 -26.66
C ASP A 429 7.13 19.15 -28.17
N VAL A 430 5.88 18.96 -28.59
CA VAL A 430 5.53 18.86 -30.01
C VAL A 430 5.90 20.15 -30.78
N ARG A 431 5.71 21.30 -30.15
CA ARG A 431 6.10 22.61 -30.75
C ARG A 431 7.61 22.72 -30.90
N ILE A 432 8.38 22.37 -29.87
CA ILE A 432 9.85 22.38 -29.87
C ILE A 432 10.37 21.42 -30.96
N ASP A 433 9.86 20.22 -31.03
CA ASP A 433 10.23 19.19 -32.00
C ASP A 433 9.96 19.68 -33.45
N SER A 434 8.79 20.30 -33.67
CA SER A 434 8.47 20.96 -34.97
C SER A 434 9.45 22.06 -35.31
N ARG A 435 9.86 22.91 -34.38
CA ARG A 435 10.82 23.98 -34.58
C ARG A 435 12.21 23.44 -34.93
N ILE A 436 12.67 22.41 -34.19
CA ILE A 436 13.94 21.74 -34.48
C ILE A 436 13.94 21.12 -35.88
N LYS A 437 12.85 20.45 -36.27
CA LYS A 437 12.70 19.89 -37.61
C LYS A 437 12.75 20.95 -38.69
N ALA A 438 12.07 22.09 -38.48
CA ALA A 438 12.10 23.22 -39.41
C ALA A 438 13.50 23.82 -39.55
N GLN A 439 14.23 23.98 -38.44
CA GLN A 439 15.63 24.45 -38.46
C GLN A 439 16.55 23.46 -39.19
N ASN A 440 16.41 22.15 -38.92
CA ASN A 440 17.20 21.13 -39.61
C ASN A 440 16.95 21.11 -41.12
N LEU A 441 15.69 21.28 -41.56
CA LEU A 441 15.37 21.42 -42.97
C LEU A 441 15.99 22.68 -43.56
N GLY A 442 16.01 23.78 -42.82
CA GLY A 442 16.70 25.04 -43.23
C GLY A 442 18.21 24.84 -43.42
N LEU A 443 18.84 24.15 -42.45
CA LEU A 443 20.27 23.81 -42.54
C LEU A 443 20.57 22.87 -43.73
N MET A 444 19.76 21.83 -43.94
CA MET A 444 19.91 20.91 -45.08
C MET A 444 19.81 21.65 -46.42
N ARG A 445 18.84 22.55 -46.57
CA ARG A 445 18.72 23.40 -47.79
C ARG A 445 19.92 24.31 -47.97
N SER A 446 20.46 24.87 -46.89
CA SER A 446 21.69 25.69 -46.94
C SER A 446 22.91 24.87 -47.35
N MET A 447 23.05 23.64 -46.79
CA MET A 447 24.11 22.72 -47.19
C MET A 447 24.00 22.29 -48.65
N GLU A 448 22.78 22.01 -49.13
CA GLU A 448 22.52 21.66 -50.52
C GLU A 448 22.94 22.81 -51.45
N ARG A 449 22.60 24.08 -51.15
CA ARG A 449 23.03 25.26 -51.90
C ARG A 449 24.56 25.39 -51.88
N SER A 450 25.19 25.20 -50.74
CA SER A 450 26.65 25.23 -50.62
C SER A 450 27.32 24.15 -51.46
N THR A 451 26.79 22.95 -51.45
CA THR A 451 27.29 21.81 -52.26
C THR A 451 27.12 22.11 -53.77
N GLN A 452 25.97 22.67 -54.17
CA GLN A 452 25.76 23.09 -55.57
C GLN A 452 26.76 24.17 -56.00
N LEU A 453 27.08 25.16 -55.16
CA LEU A 453 28.09 26.17 -55.43
C LEU A 453 29.49 25.53 -55.54
N GLN A 454 29.85 24.61 -54.67
CA GLN A 454 31.12 23.89 -54.75
C GLN A 454 31.23 23.10 -56.05
N LEU A 455 30.18 22.39 -56.46
CA LEU A 455 30.17 21.67 -57.75
C LEU A 455 30.33 22.61 -58.93
N ARG A 456 29.68 23.78 -58.92
CA ARG A 456 29.87 24.82 -59.99
C ARG A 456 31.31 25.35 -60.02
N LEU A 457 31.90 25.67 -58.86
CA LEU A 457 33.28 26.09 -58.74
C LEU A 457 34.24 24.98 -59.21
N GLN A 458 33.99 23.73 -58.82
CA GLN A 458 34.78 22.60 -59.30
C GLN A 458 34.72 22.47 -60.82
N THR A 459 33.53 22.60 -61.41
CA THR A 459 33.36 22.57 -62.88
C THR A 459 34.11 23.70 -63.56
N LEU A 460 34.14 24.91 -62.98
CA LEU A 460 34.94 26.06 -63.54
C LEU A 460 36.44 25.78 -63.45
N VAL A 461 36.93 25.27 -62.32
CA VAL A 461 38.36 24.91 -62.14
C VAL A 461 38.77 23.81 -63.10
N GLU A 462 37.92 22.78 -63.26
CA GLU A 462 38.15 21.70 -64.25
C GLU A 462 38.22 22.27 -65.67
N GLY A 463 37.28 23.17 -66.04
CA GLY A 463 37.34 23.83 -67.35
C GLY A 463 38.61 24.62 -67.55
N LEU A 464 39.03 25.38 -66.54
CA LEU A 464 40.30 26.13 -66.60
C LEU A 464 41.53 25.20 -66.72
N SER A 465 41.51 24.10 -65.99
CA SER A 465 42.55 23.05 -66.02
C SER A 465 42.68 22.43 -67.41
N VAL A 466 41.58 22.16 -68.09
CA VAL A 466 41.57 21.69 -69.49
C VAL A 466 42.21 22.64 -70.40
N ILE A 467 41.89 23.96 -70.29
CA ILE A 467 42.50 25.02 -71.10
C ILE A 467 44.02 25.08 -70.85
N ALA A 468 44.42 25.04 -69.55
CA ALA A 468 45.85 25.09 -69.23
C ALA A 468 46.61 23.84 -69.75
N ALA A 469 46.03 22.66 -69.59
CA ALA A 469 46.62 21.39 -70.10
C ALA A 469 46.73 21.45 -71.65
N ALA A 470 45.69 21.91 -72.30
CA ALA A 470 45.72 22.08 -73.76
C ALA A 470 46.82 23.06 -74.21
N TYR A 471 46.95 24.23 -73.54
CA TYR A 471 47.98 25.21 -73.82
C TYR A 471 49.40 24.59 -73.64
N TYR A 472 49.64 23.88 -72.52
CA TYR A 472 50.95 23.24 -72.31
C TYR A 472 51.23 22.17 -73.37
N LEU A 473 50.23 21.32 -73.68
CA LEU A 473 50.42 20.26 -74.67
C LEU A 473 50.71 20.77 -76.06
N VAL A 474 49.96 21.81 -76.49
CA VAL A 474 50.24 22.52 -77.78
C VAL A 474 51.60 23.15 -77.74
N GLY A 475 52.03 23.79 -76.66
CA GLY A 475 53.37 24.32 -76.46
C GLY A 475 54.44 23.24 -76.58
N ILE A 476 54.28 22.09 -75.97
CA ILE A 476 55.24 20.98 -76.09
C ILE A 476 55.34 20.49 -77.54
N ILE A 477 54.19 20.28 -78.19
CA ILE A 477 54.15 19.87 -79.61
C ILE A 477 54.85 20.91 -80.51
N ALA A 478 54.59 22.22 -80.30
CA ALA A 478 55.25 23.28 -81.00
C ALA A 478 56.76 23.30 -80.78
N TYR A 479 57.23 23.07 -79.57
CA TYR A 479 58.66 22.93 -79.27
C TYR A 479 59.28 21.73 -79.96
N MET A 480 58.65 20.53 -79.93
CA MET A 480 59.12 19.33 -80.59
C MET A 480 59.20 19.50 -82.13
N THR A 481 58.16 20.12 -82.72
CA THR A 481 58.17 20.38 -84.20
C THR A 481 59.20 21.42 -84.60
N LYS A 482 59.42 22.49 -83.82
CA LYS A 482 60.49 23.47 -84.08
C LYS A 482 61.87 22.85 -83.92
N GLY A 483 62.08 21.96 -82.90
CA GLY A 483 63.33 21.20 -82.72
C GLY A 483 63.59 20.24 -83.87
N GLY A 484 62.55 19.53 -84.34
CA GLY A 484 62.63 18.67 -85.53
C GLY A 484 62.77 19.40 -86.84
N ALA A 485 62.15 20.57 -87.00
CA ALA A 485 62.24 21.43 -88.22
C ALA A 485 63.62 22.12 -88.39
N ALA A 486 64.35 22.32 -87.28
CA ALA A 486 65.72 22.77 -87.32
C ALA A 486 66.66 21.72 -87.94
N ALA A 487 66.26 20.42 -87.92
CA ALA A 487 66.96 19.33 -88.57
C ALA A 487 66.59 19.08 -90.05
N PHE A 488 65.38 19.66 -90.48
CA PHE A 488 64.89 19.54 -91.86
C PHE A 488 64.52 20.93 -92.34
N LYS A 489 65.23 21.51 -93.34
CA LYS A 489 65.01 22.79 -93.96
C LYS A 489 63.61 22.95 -94.60
N GLY A 490 62.60 23.50 -93.87
CA GLY A 490 61.26 23.74 -94.40
C GLY A 490 60.45 24.67 -93.50
N GLY A 491 60.57 26.00 -93.69
CA GLY A 491 60.10 27.01 -92.74
C GLY A 491 58.64 27.47 -92.82
N THR A 492 57.80 27.18 -93.82
CA THR A 492 56.39 27.63 -93.88
C THR A 492 55.33 26.56 -93.70
N ALA A 493 55.67 25.31 -93.82
CA ALA A 493 54.75 24.21 -93.62
C ALA A 493 54.52 23.87 -92.11
N THR A 494 55.45 24.25 -91.22
CA THR A 494 55.43 23.93 -89.80
C THR A 494 54.33 24.66 -89.02
N ASP A 495 54.09 25.96 -89.36
CA ASP A 495 53.06 26.76 -88.68
C ASP A 495 51.60 26.34 -89.08
N MET A 496 51.40 25.90 -90.34
CA MET A 496 50.14 25.30 -90.76
C MET A 496 49.83 23.93 -90.06
N ILE A 497 50.87 23.12 -89.83
CA ILE A 497 50.73 21.83 -89.17
C ILE A 497 50.40 22.06 -87.69
N ILE A 498 51.02 23.00 -86.97
CA ILE A 498 50.73 23.38 -85.61
C ILE A 498 49.28 23.79 -85.46
N GLY A 499 48.80 24.70 -86.37
CA GLY A 499 47.40 25.15 -86.36
C GLY A 499 46.41 24.00 -86.60
N ALA A 500 46.69 23.12 -87.56
CA ALA A 500 45.84 21.99 -87.90
C ALA A 500 45.79 20.91 -86.81
N VAL A 501 46.86 20.69 -85.99
CA VAL A 501 46.93 19.75 -84.90
C VAL A 501 46.32 20.28 -83.59
N THR A 502 46.34 21.59 -83.37
CA THR A 502 45.83 22.25 -82.16
C THR A 502 44.33 21.95 -81.92
N VAL A 503 43.49 22.07 -82.94
CA VAL A 503 42.03 21.84 -82.80
C VAL A 503 41.71 20.39 -82.46
N PRO A 504 42.24 19.34 -83.12
CA PRO A 504 42.03 17.92 -82.71
C PRO A 504 42.53 17.59 -81.30
N VAL A 505 43.70 18.18 -80.90
CA VAL A 505 44.29 17.93 -79.57
C VAL A 505 43.41 18.51 -78.48
N VAL A 506 42.91 19.75 -78.61
CA VAL A 506 42.00 20.39 -77.68
C VAL A 506 40.69 19.53 -77.56
N LEU A 507 40.16 19.13 -78.71
CA LEU A 507 38.96 18.27 -78.74
C LEU A 507 39.20 16.94 -78.07
N LEU A 508 40.36 16.33 -78.25
CA LEU A 508 40.70 15.03 -77.67
C LEU A 508 40.87 15.13 -76.14
N ILE A 509 41.51 16.20 -75.65
CA ILE A 509 41.62 16.49 -74.22
C ILE A 509 40.21 16.71 -73.61
N TYR A 510 39.39 17.52 -74.29
CA TYR A 510 38.02 17.76 -73.83
C TYR A 510 37.22 16.48 -73.76
N LEU A 511 37.27 15.62 -74.79
CA LEU A 511 36.57 14.34 -74.79
C LEU A 511 37.12 13.35 -73.74
N PHE A 512 38.44 13.37 -73.49
CA PHE A 512 39.08 12.53 -72.46
C PHE A 512 38.63 12.98 -71.07
N VAL A 513 38.67 14.23 -70.73
CA VAL A 513 38.22 14.77 -69.43
C VAL A 513 36.71 14.59 -69.25
N SER A 514 35.94 14.75 -70.30
CA SER A 514 34.49 14.50 -70.28
C SER A 514 34.18 13.04 -70.02
N ARG A 515 34.92 12.10 -70.60
CA ARG A 515 34.75 10.68 -70.35
C ARG A 515 35.18 10.29 -68.92
N LEU A 516 36.27 10.80 -68.37
CA LEU A 516 36.72 10.64 -67.01
C LEU A 516 35.63 11.13 -66.03
N ARG A 517 35.07 12.31 -66.29
CA ARG A 517 33.99 12.88 -65.50
C ARG A 517 32.75 11.95 -65.47
N HIS A 518 32.33 11.41 -66.62
CA HIS A 518 31.19 10.50 -66.68
C HIS A 518 31.46 9.17 -65.94
N LYS A 519 32.68 8.73 -65.88
CA LYS A 519 33.04 7.49 -65.16
C LYS A 519 33.03 7.67 -63.65
N VAL A 520 33.58 8.80 -63.15
CA VAL A 520 33.58 9.15 -61.70
C VAL A 520 32.15 9.45 -61.20
N LEU A 521 31.32 10.11 -61.98
CA LEU A 521 29.91 10.38 -61.60
C LEU A 521 29.05 9.10 -61.60
N LYS A 522 29.41 8.07 -62.36
CA LYS A 522 28.69 6.79 -62.36
C LYS A 522 29.07 5.92 -61.17
N GLU A 523 30.31 5.96 -60.71
CA GLU A 523 30.77 5.24 -59.52
C GLU A 523 30.21 5.84 -58.22
N THR A 524 30.05 7.19 -58.11
CA THR A 524 29.45 7.87 -56.97
C THR A 524 27.92 7.71 -56.92
N GLY A 525 27.27 7.45 -58.07
CA GLY A 525 25.80 7.22 -58.11
C GLY A 525 25.38 5.82 -57.65
N ASP A 526 26.24 4.81 -57.80
CA ASP A 526 25.94 3.45 -57.41
C ASP A 526 26.16 3.16 -55.91
N GLU A 527 26.96 4.01 -55.22
CA GLU A 527 27.16 3.88 -53.77
C GLU A 527 25.98 4.45 -52.95
N ASN A 528 25.26 5.44 -53.51
CA ASN A 528 24.13 6.09 -52.82
C ASN A 528 22.78 5.31 -52.95
N THR A 529 22.77 4.21 -53.70
CA THR A 529 21.59 3.34 -53.86
C THR A 529 21.65 2.08 -53.00
N ARG A 530 22.70 1.94 -52.17
CA ARG A 530 22.92 0.75 -51.31
C ARG A 530 22.90 1.05 -49.81
N VAL A 531 22.36 2.18 -49.35
CA VAL A 531 22.14 2.48 -47.93
C VAL A 531 20.64 2.54 -47.61
#